data_a5f17dd979486a22c776a7ade240795e
#
_entry.id   a5f17dd979486a22c776a7ade240795e
#
_cell.length_a   1.000
_cell.length_b   1.000
_cell.length_c   1.000
_cell.angle_alpha   90.00
_cell.angle_beta   90.00
_cell.angle_gamma   90.00
#
_symmetry.space_group_name_H-M   'P 1'
#
loop_
_entity.id
_entity.type
_entity.pdbx_description
1 polymer ?
#
loop_
_entity_poly.entity_id
_entity_poly.type
_entity_poly.pdbx_seq_one_letter_code
_entity_poly.pdbx_strand_id
1 'polypeptide(L)'
;FIASIKITGVENIGIVNKISEIISTYNVNIRNFTYNIEEGMFEGMLNLLVPNNDVLYGIMRKVQSIKGVLKVNRQNKLSMPEIR
;
A
#
# COMPACT_ATOMS: atom_id res chain seq x y z
N PHE A 1 11.96 10.01 -0.15
CA PHE A 1 11.57 9.74 1.24
C PHE A 1 10.76 8.46 1.34
N ILE A 2 10.62 7.97 2.56
CA ILE A 2 9.88 6.74 2.80
C ILE A 2 8.45 7.08 3.15
N ALA A 3 7.51 6.47 2.45
CA ALA A 3 6.09 6.65 2.70
C ALA A 3 5.47 5.32 3.05
N SER A 4 4.50 5.35 3.95
CA SER A 4 3.78 4.15 4.37
C SER A 4 2.34 4.25 3.91
N ILE A 5 1.84 3.16 3.32
CA ILE A 5 0.48 3.09 2.83
C ILE A 5 -0.20 1.87 3.43
N LYS A 6 -1.44 2.06 3.88
CA LYS A 6 -2.25 0.96 4.37
C LYS A 6 -3.34 0.67 3.34
N ILE A 7 -3.44 -0.58 2.93
CA ILE A 7 -4.40 -1.01 1.92
C ILE A 7 -5.31 -2.05 2.56
N THR A 8 -6.61 -1.86 2.45
CA THR A 8 -7.57 -2.84 2.96
C THR A 8 -8.55 -3.19 1.86
N GLY A 9 -9.06 -4.41 1.91
CA GLY A 9 -10.01 -4.83 0.91
C GLY A 9 -10.44 -6.26 1.10
N VAL A 10 -11.13 -6.77 0.08
CA VAL A 10 -11.60 -8.15 0.08
C VAL A 10 -10.50 -9.01 -0.52
N GLU A 11 -10.12 -10.04 0.22
CA GLU A 11 -9.06 -10.93 -0.23
C GLU A 11 -9.47 -11.65 -1.51
N ASN A 12 -8.56 -11.68 -2.49
CA ASN A 12 -8.79 -12.46 -3.69
C ASN A 12 -7.45 -12.84 -4.31
N ILE A 13 -7.53 -13.84 -5.18
CA ILE A 13 -6.34 -14.37 -5.83
C ILE A 13 -5.72 -13.30 -6.72
N GLY A 14 -4.41 -13.14 -6.59
CA GLY A 14 -3.67 -12.25 -7.48
C GLY A 14 -3.62 -10.80 -7.06
N ILE A 15 -4.27 -10.43 -5.95
CA ILE A 15 -4.28 -9.02 -5.56
C ILE A 15 -2.88 -8.52 -5.20
N VAL A 16 -2.08 -9.36 -4.55
CA VAL A 16 -0.71 -8.99 -4.21
C VAL A 16 0.10 -8.75 -5.47
N ASN A 17 -0.09 -9.60 -6.48
CA ASN A 17 0.61 -9.42 -7.75
C ASN A 17 0.23 -8.11 -8.43
N LYS A 18 -1.05 -7.77 -8.39
CA LYS A 18 -1.50 -6.52 -9.01
C LYS A 18 -0.92 -5.31 -8.32
N ILE A 19 -0.86 -5.35 -7.00
CA ILE A 19 -0.24 -4.26 -6.24
C ILE A 19 1.23 -4.14 -6.62
N SER A 20 1.93 -5.27 -6.67
CA SER A 20 3.35 -5.26 -7.01
C SER A 20 3.59 -4.74 -8.43
N GLU A 21 2.73 -5.10 -9.37
CA GLU A 21 2.86 -4.63 -10.75
C GLU A 21 2.74 -3.12 -10.83
N ILE A 22 1.78 -2.56 -10.11
CA ILE A 22 1.59 -1.12 -10.11
C ILE A 22 2.83 -0.41 -9.59
N ILE A 23 3.35 -0.90 -8.47
CA ILE A 23 4.53 -0.29 -7.87
C ILE A 23 5.72 -0.40 -8.80
N SER A 24 5.86 -1.53 -9.46
CA SER A 24 6.93 -1.75 -10.41
C SER A 24 6.85 -0.77 -11.58
N THR A 25 5.63 -0.46 -12.02
CA THR A 25 5.42 0.48 -13.10
C THR A 25 5.96 1.87 -12.75
N TYR A 26 5.86 2.25 -11.50
CA TYR A 26 6.36 3.55 -11.05
C TYR A 26 7.86 3.52 -10.76
N ASN A 27 8.47 2.34 -10.82
CA ASN A 27 9.91 2.20 -10.64
C ASN A 27 10.38 2.71 -9.27
N VAL A 28 9.60 2.43 -8.24
CA VAL A 28 9.98 2.79 -6.87
C VAL A 28 10.39 1.54 -6.11
N ASN A 29 11.11 1.76 -5.03
CA ASN A 29 11.67 0.68 -4.24
C ASN A 29 10.73 0.31 -3.09
N ILE A 30 10.35 -0.97 -3.02
CA ILE A 30 9.57 -1.46 -1.88
C ILE A 30 10.55 -1.76 -0.75
N ARG A 31 10.36 -1.10 0.37
CA ARG A 31 11.19 -1.33 1.54
C ARG A 31 10.62 -2.44 2.41
N ASN A 32 9.31 -2.56 2.43
CA ASN A 32 8.66 -3.53 3.29
C ASN A 32 7.21 -3.69 2.84
N PHE A 33 6.71 -4.91 2.90
CA PHE A 33 5.32 -5.18 2.54
C PHE A 33 4.83 -6.31 3.44
N THR A 34 3.84 -6.02 4.28
CA THR A 34 3.19 -7.04 5.08
C THR A 34 1.77 -7.21 4.59
N TYR A 35 1.26 -8.42 4.68
CA TYR A 35 -0.03 -8.76 4.11
C TYR A 35 -0.71 -9.76 5.03
N ASN A 36 -1.82 -9.37 5.63
CA ASN A 36 -2.54 -10.21 6.56
C ASN A 36 -3.95 -10.43 6.08
N ILE A 37 -4.45 -11.64 6.24
CA ILE A 37 -5.80 -11.99 5.85
C ILE A 37 -6.56 -12.42 7.09
N GLU A 38 -7.77 -11.89 7.25
CA GLU A 38 -8.62 -12.25 8.37
C GLU A 38 -10.07 -12.20 7.91
N GLU A 39 -10.73 -13.35 7.99
CA GLU A 39 -12.17 -13.45 7.65
C GLU A 39 -12.49 -12.93 6.27
N GLY A 40 -11.67 -13.30 5.29
CA GLY A 40 -11.94 -12.91 3.90
C GLY A 40 -11.52 -11.51 3.55
N MET A 41 -11.01 -10.75 4.50
CA MET A 41 -10.51 -9.41 4.27
C MET A 41 -9.00 -9.39 4.39
N PHE A 42 -8.37 -8.47 3.68
CA PHE A 42 -6.93 -8.34 3.79
C PHE A 42 -6.56 -6.95 4.27
N GLU A 43 -5.41 -6.88 4.90
CA GLU A 43 -4.80 -5.62 5.29
C GLU A 43 -3.34 -5.68 4.89
N GLY A 44 -2.93 -4.76 4.03
CA GLY A 44 -1.56 -4.68 3.59
C GLY A 44 -0.92 -3.39 4.08
N MET A 45 0.32 -3.50 4.57
CA MET A 45 1.11 -2.33 4.93
C MET A 45 2.30 -2.29 4.00
N LEU A 46 2.50 -1.16 3.36
CA LEU A 46 3.49 -1.02 2.32
C LEU A 46 4.37 0.19 2.61
N ASN A 47 5.66 -0.04 2.72
CA ASN A 47 6.63 1.04 2.90
C ASN A 47 7.41 1.18 1.61
N LEU A 48 7.39 2.38 1.05
CA LEU A 48 7.99 2.67 -0.24
C LEU A 48 8.98 3.81 -0.15
N LEU A 49 10.05 3.71 -0.91
CA LEU A 49 10.96 4.83 -1.08
C LEU A 49 10.53 5.56 -2.34
N VAL A 50 9.96 6.75 -2.19
CA VAL A 50 9.42 7.50 -3.32
C VAL A 50 10.15 8.84 -3.47
N PRO A 51 10.25 9.35 -4.71
CA PRO A 51 10.97 10.60 -4.94
C PRO A 51 10.16 11.84 -4.56
N ASN A 52 8.84 11.75 -4.63
CA ASN A 52 7.99 12.91 -4.32
C ASN A 52 6.56 12.48 -4.07
N ASN A 53 5.72 13.42 -3.66
CA ASN A 53 4.33 13.11 -3.33
C ASN A 53 3.49 12.78 -4.56
N ASP A 54 3.82 13.36 -5.72
CA ASP A 54 3.04 13.08 -6.93
C ASP A 54 3.12 11.60 -7.28
N VAL A 55 4.29 11.02 -7.19
CA VAL A 55 4.47 9.60 -7.44
C VAL A 55 3.69 8.79 -6.41
N LEU A 56 3.77 9.18 -5.15
CA LEU A 56 3.06 8.47 -4.09
C LEU A 56 1.56 8.46 -4.33
N TYR A 57 0.99 9.62 -4.64
CA TYR A 57 -0.45 9.71 -4.86
C TYR A 57 -0.89 9.00 -6.12
N GLY A 58 -0.01 8.98 -7.13
CA GLY A 58 -0.28 8.21 -8.34
C GLY A 58 -0.39 6.73 -8.03
N ILE A 59 0.53 6.21 -7.23
CA ILE A 59 0.50 4.82 -6.81
C ILE A 59 -0.77 4.53 -6.04
N MET A 60 -1.10 5.38 -5.07
CA MET A 60 -2.29 5.18 -4.25
C MET A 60 -3.55 5.15 -5.10
N ARG A 61 -3.65 6.02 -6.09
CA ARG A 61 -4.82 6.07 -6.95
C ARG A 61 -4.93 4.81 -7.79
N LYS A 62 -3.82 4.33 -8.32
CA LYS A 62 -3.84 3.11 -9.12
C LYS A 62 -4.20 1.90 -8.27
N VAL A 63 -3.64 1.81 -7.06
CA VAL A 63 -3.96 0.70 -6.17
C VAL A 63 -5.44 0.74 -5.80
N GLN A 64 -5.97 1.94 -5.56
CA GLN A 64 -7.38 2.08 -5.22
C GLN A 64 -8.28 1.56 -6.34
N SER A 65 -7.81 1.59 -7.58
CA SER A 65 -8.62 1.16 -8.72
C SER A 65 -8.64 -0.35 -8.90
N ILE A 66 -7.84 -1.09 -8.15
CA ILE A 66 -7.83 -2.55 -8.24
C ILE A 66 -9.15 -3.10 -7.69
N LYS A 67 -9.76 -4.02 -8.44
CA LYS A 67 -10.99 -4.64 -7.97
C LYS A 67 -10.72 -5.39 -6.68
N GLY A 68 -11.51 -5.14 -5.67
CA GLY A 68 -11.36 -5.76 -4.36
C GLY A 68 -10.69 -4.87 -3.34
N VAL A 69 -9.99 -3.82 -3.77
CA VAL A 69 -9.41 -2.86 -2.85
C VAL A 69 -10.49 -1.89 -2.41
N LEU A 70 -10.70 -1.79 -1.10
CA LEU A 70 -11.72 -0.92 -0.56
C LEU A 70 -11.17 0.42 -0.10
N LYS A 71 -9.96 0.43 0.44
CA LYS A 71 -9.42 1.65 1.03
C LYS A 71 -7.90 1.67 0.91
N VAL A 72 -7.36 2.83 0.55
CA VAL A 72 -5.92 3.05 0.50
C VAL A 72 -5.65 4.34 1.25
N ASN A 73 -4.90 4.25 2.34
CA ASN A 73 -4.61 5.39 3.19
C ASN A 73 -3.12 5.56 3.41
N ARG A 74 -2.67 6.80 3.36
CA ARG A 74 -1.29 7.09 3.73
C ARG A 74 -1.19 7.06 5.25
N GLN A 75 -0.16 6.35 5.73
CA GLN A 75 0.11 6.31 7.16
C GLN A 75 1.16 7.33 7.48
N ASN A 76 0.91 8.12 8.48
CA ASN A 76 1.87 9.11 8.93
C ASN A 76 2.76 8.49 9.99
N LYS A 77 4.04 8.38 9.73
CA LYS A 77 4.96 7.77 10.68
C LYS A 77 4.98 8.49 12.00
N LEU A 78 4.80 9.79 11.95
CA LEU A 78 4.82 10.57 13.18
C LEU A 78 3.63 10.29 14.08
N SER A 79 2.60 9.71 13.54
CA SER A 79 1.43 9.38 14.35
C SER A 79 1.61 8.11 15.13
N MET A 80 2.71 7.43 14.95
CA MET A 80 2.96 6.20 15.70
C MET A 80 3.22 6.56 17.12
N PRO A 81 2.54 6.04 17.94
CA PRO A 81 2.66 6.42 19.32
C PRO A 81 3.76 5.71 20.06
N GLU A 82 3.83 5.80 19.70
CA GLU A 82 4.20 5.40 20.29
C GLU A 82 4.36 5.13 21.09
N ILE A 83 4.74 5.11 21.11
CA ILE A 83 4.89 4.82 21.73
C ILE A 83 4.79 5.11 22.76
N ARG A 84 4.65 5.11 23.09
CA ARG A 84 4.71 5.31 24.10
C ARG A 84 4.85 4.93 24.66
#